data_e594089edf1f88f4e49236f5f5761736
#
_entry.id   e594089edf1f88f4e49236f5f5761736
#
_cell.length_a   1.000
_cell.length_b   1.000
_cell.length_c   1.000
_cell.angle_alpha   90.00
_cell.angle_beta   90.00
_cell.angle_gamma   90.00
#
_symmetry.space_group_name_H-M   'P 1'
#
loop_
_entity.id
_entity.type
_entity.pdbx_description
1 polymer ?
#
loop_
_entity_poly.entity_id
_entity_poly.type
_entity_poly.pdbx_seq_one_letter_code
_entity_poly.pdbx_strand_id
1 'polypeptide(L)'
;QVLRVVGALGLTGAVATMVRELSEGSGGDILPVYEDRVARYLLEMISMSYTMAMEPEQDASAIAWQRRKDVIEFIEDNLRDPDLSPATISEGLRVSPRYLRTVFAAGGEKMSAYILRRRLEECARQMCMPAWKAHTLTEIAFSWGFNSAPHFTRTFHEKYGVSPREDRKLGLEKSEVAA
;
A
#
# COMPACT_ATOMS: atom_id res chain seq x y z
N GLN A 1 23.02 -14.78 15.27
CA GLN A 1 22.64 -15.86 14.32
C GLN A 1 21.88 -17.00 15.04
N VAL A 2 22.38 -17.52 16.19
CA VAL A 2 21.73 -18.60 16.96
C VAL A 2 20.33 -18.22 17.46
N LEU A 3 20.12 -16.99 17.91
CA LEU A 3 18.80 -16.51 18.37
C LEU A 3 17.75 -16.42 17.23
N ARG A 4 18.18 -16.15 16.00
CA ARG A 4 17.30 -16.13 14.81
C ARG A 4 16.84 -17.55 14.41
N VAL A 5 17.76 -18.51 14.41
CA VAL A 5 17.46 -19.92 14.10
C VAL A 5 16.51 -20.52 15.14
N VAL A 6 16.70 -20.22 16.42
CA VAL A 6 15.80 -20.65 17.51
C VAL A 6 14.41 -19.99 17.36
N GLY A 7 14.34 -18.72 16.96
CA GLY A 7 13.07 -18.04 16.69
C GLY A 7 12.29 -18.62 15.52
N ALA A 8 12.98 -18.95 14.42
CA ALA A 8 12.38 -19.57 13.24
C ALA A 8 11.89 -21.00 13.53
N LEU A 9 12.69 -21.81 14.22
CA LEU A 9 12.32 -23.15 14.67
C LEU A 9 11.14 -23.12 15.66
N GLY A 10 11.09 -22.13 16.55
CA GLY A 10 9.99 -21.94 17.49
C GLY A 10 8.67 -21.57 16.76
N LEU A 11 8.74 -20.68 15.78
CA LEU A 11 7.57 -20.29 14.99
C LEU A 11 7.08 -21.45 14.11
N THR A 12 7.99 -22.16 13.45
CA THR A 12 7.68 -23.34 12.63
C THR A 12 7.06 -24.45 13.47
N GLY A 13 7.58 -24.69 14.67
CA GLY A 13 7.02 -25.66 15.62
C GLY A 13 5.62 -25.29 16.11
N ALA A 14 5.38 -24.03 16.41
CA ALA A 14 4.07 -23.52 16.81
C ALA A 14 3.02 -23.66 15.68
N VAL A 15 3.40 -23.31 14.45
CA VAL A 15 2.53 -23.47 13.27
C VAL A 15 2.23 -24.94 13.00
N ALA A 16 3.23 -25.84 13.06
CA ALA A 16 3.04 -27.26 12.86
C ALA A 16 2.11 -27.88 13.93
N THR A 17 2.22 -27.44 15.18
CA THR A 17 1.33 -27.87 16.26
C THR A 17 -0.09 -27.39 16.02
N MET A 18 -0.28 -26.13 15.63
CA MET A 18 -1.59 -25.53 15.35
C MET A 18 -2.29 -26.21 14.15
N VAL A 19 -1.54 -26.52 13.09
CA VAL A 19 -2.06 -27.27 11.93
C VAL A 19 -2.48 -28.68 12.34
N ARG A 20 -1.69 -29.33 13.19
CA ARG A 20 -2.01 -30.69 13.70
C ARG A 20 -3.28 -30.67 14.56
N GLU A 21 -3.39 -29.76 15.52
CA GLU A 21 -4.58 -29.63 16.38
C GLU A 21 -5.86 -29.34 15.58
N LEU A 22 -5.77 -28.52 14.54
CA LEU A 22 -6.88 -28.26 13.63
C LEU A 22 -7.25 -29.50 12.80
N SER A 23 -6.28 -30.31 12.36
CA SER A 23 -6.53 -31.51 11.56
C SER A 23 -7.01 -32.69 12.40
N GLU A 24 -6.66 -32.78 13.67
CA GLU A 24 -7.06 -33.86 14.59
C GLU A 24 -8.41 -33.57 15.28
N GLY A 25 -9.09 -32.47 14.96
CA GLY A 25 -10.41 -32.12 15.51
C GLY A 25 -10.39 -31.72 16.98
N SER A 26 -9.21 -31.54 17.59
CA SER A 26 -9.06 -31.17 19.02
C SER A 26 -9.30 -29.66 19.26
N GLY A 27 -9.35 -28.87 18.24
CA GLY A 27 -9.54 -27.41 18.33
C GLY A 27 -10.94 -26.98 18.04
N GLY A 28 -11.95 -27.34 18.82
CA GLY A 28 -13.33 -26.89 18.76
C GLY A 28 -13.86 -26.48 17.36
N ASP A 29 -15.10 -26.71 17.05
CA ASP A 29 -15.70 -26.36 15.74
C ASP A 29 -15.41 -24.89 15.37
N ILE A 30 -14.46 -24.70 14.46
CA ILE A 30 -14.25 -23.39 13.83
C ILE A 30 -15.48 -23.15 12.96
N LEU A 31 -16.26 -22.11 13.29
CA LEU A 31 -17.40 -21.73 12.47
C LEU A 31 -16.94 -21.53 11.02
N PRO A 32 -17.65 -22.07 10.01
CA PRO A 32 -17.25 -22.01 8.60
C PRO A 32 -16.90 -20.59 8.11
N VAL A 33 -17.52 -19.58 8.70
CA VAL A 33 -17.25 -18.17 8.41
C VAL A 33 -15.82 -17.71 8.76
N TYR A 34 -15.12 -18.47 9.63
CA TYR A 34 -13.75 -18.16 10.05
C TYR A 34 -12.69 -19.07 9.41
N GLU A 35 -13.08 -20.16 8.74
CA GLU A 35 -12.15 -21.12 8.13
C GLU A 35 -11.19 -20.44 7.14
N ASP A 36 -11.70 -19.62 6.22
CA ASP A 36 -10.90 -18.86 5.26
C ASP A 36 -9.95 -17.85 5.94
N ARG A 37 -10.33 -17.31 7.08
CA ARG A 37 -9.49 -16.39 7.83
C ARG A 37 -8.35 -17.12 8.52
N VAL A 38 -8.66 -18.23 9.16
CA VAL A 38 -7.67 -19.08 9.86
C VAL A 38 -6.68 -19.65 8.86
N ALA A 39 -7.16 -20.21 7.73
CA ALA A 39 -6.32 -20.71 6.66
C ALA A 39 -5.37 -19.63 6.12
N ARG A 40 -5.85 -18.41 5.93
CA ARG A 40 -5.07 -17.26 5.48
C ARG A 40 -3.98 -16.87 6.48
N TYR A 41 -4.29 -16.81 7.76
CA TYR A 41 -3.31 -16.51 8.80
C TYR A 41 -2.26 -17.61 8.94
N LEU A 42 -2.64 -18.87 8.81
CA LEU A 42 -1.71 -19.99 8.82
C LEU A 42 -0.76 -19.94 7.63
N LEU A 43 -1.26 -19.68 6.41
CA LEU A 43 -0.43 -19.52 5.23
C LEU A 43 0.54 -18.33 5.35
N GLU A 44 0.10 -17.23 5.96
CA GLU A 44 0.94 -16.07 6.21
C GLU A 44 2.03 -16.38 7.23
N MET A 45 1.71 -17.09 8.32
CA MET A 45 2.69 -17.53 9.31
C MET A 45 3.69 -18.54 8.74
N ILE A 46 3.24 -19.47 7.90
CA ILE A 46 4.11 -20.42 7.18
C ILE A 46 5.05 -19.67 6.24
N SER A 47 4.52 -18.76 5.43
CA SER A 47 5.32 -17.93 4.52
C SER A 47 6.34 -17.09 5.27
N MET A 48 5.97 -16.50 6.41
CA MET A 48 6.86 -15.71 7.26
C MET A 48 7.95 -16.58 7.90
N SER A 49 7.61 -17.80 8.40
CA SER A 49 8.59 -18.72 8.98
C SER A 49 9.55 -19.27 7.94
N TYR A 50 9.07 -19.55 6.73
CA TYR A 50 9.89 -20.00 5.61
C TYR A 50 10.88 -18.91 5.17
N THR A 51 10.41 -17.67 5.08
CA THR A 51 11.26 -16.51 4.78
C THR A 51 12.34 -16.33 5.84
N MET A 52 12.02 -16.48 7.12
CA MET A 52 13.00 -16.37 8.22
C MET A 52 14.02 -17.52 8.25
N ALA A 53 13.66 -18.71 7.74
CA ALA A 53 14.50 -19.91 7.78
C ALA A 53 15.46 -20.04 6.58
N MET A 54 15.11 -19.48 5.42
CA MET A 54 15.84 -19.69 4.16
C MET A 54 16.82 -18.56 3.78
N GLU A 55 17.07 -17.55 4.61
CA GLU A 55 17.88 -16.41 4.22
C GLU A 55 19.39 -16.57 4.38
N PRO A 56 20.14 -16.34 3.28
CA PRO A 56 21.30 -15.45 3.26
C PRO A 56 20.78 -13.98 3.17
N GLU A 57 21.45 -13.04 3.83
CA GLU A 57 21.02 -11.63 4.00
C GLU A 57 20.67 -10.86 2.69
N GLN A 58 21.09 -11.35 1.53
CA GLN A 58 20.83 -10.75 0.22
C GLN A 58 19.42 -11.09 -0.33
N ASP A 59 18.91 -12.28 -0.07
CA ASP A 59 17.60 -12.71 -0.61
C ASP A 59 16.42 -12.07 0.15
N ALA A 60 16.56 -11.83 1.45
CA ALA A 60 15.54 -11.16 2.24
C ALA A 60 15.27 -9.73 1.79
N SER A 61 16.34 -9.02 1.44
CA SER A 61 16.24 -7.65 0.91
C SER A 61 15.53 -7.64 -0.45
N ALA A 62 15.85 -8.58 -1.33
CA ALA A 62 15.24 -8.71 -2.65
C ALA A 62 13.73 -9.07 -2.55
N ILE A 63 13.37 -10.01 -1.67
CA ILE A 63 11.98 -10.40 -1.43
C ILE A 63 11.18 -9.23 -0.82
N ALA A 64 11.75 -8.54 0.18
CA ALA A 64 11.09 -7.38 0.79
C ALA A 64 10.91 -6.23 -0.22
N TRP A 65 11.89 -6.01 -1.09
CA TRP A 65 11.81 -5.05 -2.17
C TRP A 65 10.71 -5.41 -3.19
N GLN A 66 10.66 -6.67 -3.62
CA GLN A 66 9.63 -7.15 -4.55
C GLN A 66 8.23 -6.99 -3.96
N ARG A 67 8.02 -7.41 -2.72
CA ARG A 67 6.73 -7.27 -2.03
C ARG A 67 6.30 -5.81 -1.86
N ARG A 68 7.26 -4.92 -1.57
CA ARG A 68 6.98 -3.48 -1.54
C ARG A 68 6.59 -2.94 -2.90
N LYS A 69 7.23 -3.43 -3.95
CA LYS A 69 6.89 -3.09 -5.34
C LYS A 69 5.46 -3.51 -5.68
N ASP A 70 5.05 -4.72 -5.32
CA ASP A 70 3.69 -5.22 -5.57
C ASP A 70 2.63 -4.35 -4.87
N VAL A 71 2.91 -3.91 -3.63
CA VAL A 71 2.04 -2.98 -2.89
C VAL A 71 1.97 -1.61 -3.59
N ILE A 72 3.09 -1.08 -4.05
CA ILE A 72 3.15 0.19 -4.78
C ILE A 72 2.37 0.09 -6.08
N GLU A 73 2.55 -0.97 -6.86
CA GLU A 73 1.85 -1.21 -8.12
C GLU A 73 0.33 -1.26 -7.89
N PHE A 74 -0.13 -2.00 -6.88
CA PHE A 74 -1.53 -1.99 -6.50
C PHE A 74 -2.06 -0.59 -6.14
N ILE A 75 -1.28 0.22 -5.40
CA ILE A 75 -1.65 1.59 -5.07
C ILE A 75 -1.76 2.44 -6.33
N GLU A 76 -0.77 2.37 -7.23
CA GLU A 76 -0.75 3.17 -8.48
C GLU A 76 -1.96 2.85 -9.37
N ASP A 77 -2.31 1.58 -9.51
CA ASP A 77 -3.46 1.12 -10.29
C ASP A 77 -4.80 1.60 -9.71
N ASN A 78 -4.85 1.82 -8.40
CA ASN A 78 -6.07 2.19 -7.68
C ASN A 78 -6.07 3.63 -7.12
N LEU A 79 -5.13 4.51 -7.54
CA LEU A 79 -5.03 5.89 -7.03
C LEU A 79 -6.31 6.71 -7.19
N ARG A 80 -7.13 6.40 -8.18
CA ARG A 80 -8.38 7.10 -8.51
C ARG A 80 -9.55 6.69 -7.61
N ASP A 81 -9.43 5.57 -6.92
CA ASP A 81 -10.46 5.12 -5.98
C ASP A 81 -10.44 6.00 -4.72
N PRO A 82 -11.51 6.78 -4.42
CA PRO A 82 -11.55 7.63 -3.24
C PRO A 82 -11.51 6.85 -1.93
N ASP A 83 -11.91 5.57 -1.94
CA ASP A 83 -11.92 4.68 -0.79
C ASP A 83 -10.61 3.91 -0.60
N LEU A 84 -9.61 4.16 -1.47
CA LEU A 84 -8.28 3.56 -1.35
C LEU A 84 -7.66 3.89 0.01
N SER A 85 -7.45 2.87 0.81
CA SER A 85 -6.96 2.94 2.18
C SER A 85 -6.08 1.73 2.49
N PRO A 86 -5.29 1.75 3.58
CA PRO A 86 -4.54 0.56 4.00
C PRO A 86 -5.43 -0.68 4.23
N ALA A 87 -6.70 -0.49 4.58
CA ALA A 87 -7.65 -1.60 4.75
C ALA A 87 -8.02 -2.22 3.40
N THR A 88 -8.44 -1.39 2.42
CA THR A 88 -8.82 -1.88 1.08
C THR A 88 -7.62 -2.48 0.33
N ILE A 89 -6.40 -1.92 0.53
CA ILE A 89 -5.17 -2.47 -0.04
C ILE A 89 -4.87 -3.86 0.56
N SER A 90 -4.99 -4.01 1.90
CA SER A 90 -4.72 -5.28 2.54
C SER A 90 -5.73 -6.37 2.12
N GLU A 91 -6.98 -5.98 1.88
CA GLU A 91 -8.02 -6.85 1.36
C GLU A 91 -7.75 -7.24 -0.11
N GLY A 92 -7.46 -6.27 -0.96
CA GLY A 92 -7.17 -6.51 -2.38
C GLY A 92 -5.94 -7.39 -2.60
N LEU A 93 -4.88 -7.20 -1.82
CA LEU A 93 -3.67 -8.02 -1.87
C LEU A 93 -3.77 -9.32 -1.04
N ARG A 94 -4.87 -9.52 -0.31
CA ARG A 94 -5.09 -10.67 0.58
C ARG A 94 -3.98 -10.87 1.62
N VAL A 95 -3.50 -9.78 2.19
CA VAL A 95 -2.47 -9.77 3.25
C VAL A 95 -3.01 -9.13 4.52
N SER A 96 -2.39 -9.41 5.68
CA SER A 96 -2.81 -8.76 6.91
C SER A 96 -2.42 -7.27 6.94
N PRO A 97 -3.20 -6.40 7.63
CA PRO A 97 -2.84 -4.99 7.79
C PRO A 97 -1.51 -4.78 8.52
N ARG A 98 -1.12 -5.71 9.38
CA ARG A 98 0.18 -5.69 10.08
C ARG A 98 1.32 -5.93 9.11
N TYR A 99 1.19 -6.98 8.28
CA TYR A 99 2.17 -7.32 7.26
C TYR A 99 2.35 -6.17 6.26
N LEU A 100 1.24 -5.63 5.74
CA LEU A 100 1.25 -4.50 4.82
C LEU A 100 2.02 -3.28 5.39
N ARG A 101 1.79 -2.95 6.68
CA ARG A 101 2.53 -1.88 7.36
C ARG A 101 4.01 -2.17 7.46
N THR A 102 4.40 -3.40 7.79
CA THR A 102 5.80 -3.79 7.91
C THR A 102 6.53 -3.68 6.57
N VAL A 103 5.94 -4.23 5.52
CA VAL A 103 6.50 -4.18 4.15
C VAL A 103 6.63 -2.75 3.66
N PHE A 104 5.62 -1.91 3.91
CA PHE A 104 5.64 -0.54 3.43
C PHE A 104 6.57 0.37 4.24
N ALA A 105 6.65 0.18 5.56
CA ALA A 105 7.49 0.96 6.46
C ALA A 105 8.99 0.85 6.13
N ALA A 106 9.44 -0.24 5.53
CA ALA A 106 10.81 -0.42 5.07
C ALA A 106 11.27 0.68 4.08
N GLY A 107 10.33 1.41 3.46
CA GLY A 107 10.60 2.53 2.57
C GLY A 107 10.64 3.90 3.24
N GLY A 108 10.50 3.99 4.58
CA GLY A 108 10.60 5.24 5.34
C GLY A 108 9.41 6.20 5.21
N GLU A 109 8.39 5.88 4.40
CA GLU A 109 7.20 6.71 4.20
C GLU A 109 5.94 5.97 4.67
N LYS A 110 5.00 6.69 5.28
CA LYS A 110 3.69 6.13 5.63
C LYS A 110 2.86 5.92 4.36
N MET A 111 2.14 4.80 4.27
CA MET A 111 1.31 4.46 3.11
C MET A 111 0.28 5.55 2.76
N SER A 112 -0.42 6.11 3.75
CA SER A 112 -1.37 7.20 3.52
C SER A 112 -0.70 8.48 3.00
N ALA A 113 0.52 8.76 3.44
CA ALA A 113 1.32 9.89 2.93
C ALA A 113 1.76 9.62 1.48
N TYR A 114 2.16 8.40 1.16
CA TYR A 114 2.48 7.99 -0.20
C TYR A 114 1.29 8.18 -1.14
N ILE A 115 0.11 7.64 -0.79
CA ILE A 115 -1.12 7.77 -1.60
C ILE A 115 -1.44 9.25 -1.82
N LEU A 116 -1.45 10.07 -0.75
CA LEU A 116 -1.72 11.50 -0.85
C LEU A 116 -0.72 12.20 -1.76
N ARG A 117 0.57 11.93 -1.58
CA ARG A 117 1.65 12.49 -2.40
C ARG A 117 1.47 12.16 -3.88
N ARG A 118 1.20 10.89 -4.20
CA ARG A 118 1.01 10.45 -5.59
C ARG A 118 -0.21 11.08 -6.23
N ARG A 119 -1.34 11.15 -5.51
CA ARG A 119 -2.54 11.85 -5.98
C ARG A 119 -2.28 13.33 -6.30
N LEU A 120 -1.53 14.03 -5.43
CA LEU A 120 -1.17 15.43 -5.65
C LEU A 120 -0.25 15.59 -6.88
N GLU A 121 0.70 14.68 -7.08
CA GLU A 121 1.62 14.68 -8.23
C GLU A 121 0.84 14.50 -9.55
N GLU A 122 -0.10 13.56 -9.58
CA GLU A 122 -0.93 13.33 -10.76
C GLU A 122 -1.88 14.51 -11.04
N CYS A 123 -2.46 15.12 -9.99
CA CYS A 123 -3.23 16.35 -10.14
C CYS A 123 -2.39 17.48 -10.74
N ALA A 124 -1.18 17.73 -10.19
CA ALA A 124 -0.28 18.77 -10.69
C ALA A 124 0.10 18.54 -12.15
N ARG A 125 0.45 17.28 -12.51
CA ARG A 125 0.75 16.91 -13.89
C ARG A 125 -0.42 17.16 -14.81
N GLN A 126 -1.63 16.75 -14.43
CA GLN A 126 -2.82 16.82 -15.26
C GLN A 126 -3.33 18.25 -15.43
N MET A 127 -3.26 19.08 -14.39
CA MET A 127 -3.66 20.50 -14.45
C MET A 127 -2.88 21.31 -15.48
N CYS A 128 -1.62 20.95 -15.73
CA CYS A 128 -0.75 21.64 -16.70
C CYS A 128 -0.89 21.12 -18.13
N MET A 129 -1.70 20.08 -18.37
CA MET A 129 -1.91 19.54 -19.72
C MET A 129 -2.96 20.35 -20.49
N PRO A 130 -2.69 20.76 -21.76
CA PRO A 130 -3.65 21.48 -22.58
C PRO A 130 -5.00 20.77 -22.74
N ALA A 131 -5.00 19.44 -22.83
CA ALA A 131 -6.21 18.63 -22.94
C ALA A 131 -7.17 18.79 -21.74
N TRP A 132 -6.66 19.21 -20.59
CA TRP A 132 -7.43 19.39 -19.36
C TRP A 132 -7.75 20.85 -19.04
N LYS A 133 -7.46 21.78 -19.96
CA LYS A 133 -7.69 23.22 -19.79
C LYS A 133 -9.17 23.56 -19.51
N ALA A 134 -10.09 22.79 -20.07
CA ALA A 134 -11.53 22.99 -19.89
C ALA A 134 -12.09 22.45 -18.56
N HIS A 135 -11.35 21.56 -17.86
CA HIS A 135 -11.81 20.95 -16.62
C HIS A 135 -11.52 21.85 -15.42
N THR A 136 -12.39 21.82 -14.44
CA THR A 136 -12.18 22.53 -13.16
C THR A 136 -11.12 21.81 -12.31
N LEU A 137 -10.48 22.55 -11.40
CA LEU A 137 -9.53 21.98 -10.45
C LEU A 137 -10.17 20.91 -9.54
N THR A 138 -11.46 21.10 -9.22
CA THR A 138 -12.23 20.15 -8.42
C THR A 138 -12.48 18.85 -9.18
N GLU A 139 -12.86 18.93 -10.46
CA GLU A 139 -13.02 17.73 -11.30
C GLU A 139 -11.72 16.94 -11.41
N ILE A 140 -10.58 17.63 -11.63
CA ILE A 140 -9.26 16.98 -11.67
C ILE A 140 -8.94 16.32 -10.34
N ALA A 141 -9.13 17.03 -9.22
CA ALA A 141 -8.87 16.47 -7.90
C ALA A 141 -9.74 15.23 -7.62
N PHE A 142 -11.03 15.29 -7.93
CA PHE A 142 -11.96 14.16 -7.70
C PHE A 142 -11.66 12.98 -8.62
N SER A 143 -11.19 13.21 -9.85
CA SER A 143 -10.75 12.14 -10.75
C SER A 143 -9.52 11.38 -10.24
N TRP A 144 -8.79 11.96 -9.29
CA TRP A 144 -7.66 11.34 -8.59
C TRP A 144 -7.97 10.94 -7.14
N GLY A 145 -9.26 10.69 -6.83
CA GLY A 145 -9.68 10.10 -5.56
C GLY A 145 -9.73 11.07 -4.38
N PHE A 146 -9.66 12.38 -4.61
CA PHE A 146 -10.05 13.34 -3.58
C PHE A 146 -11.57 13.41 -3.49
N ASN A 147 -12.09 13.51 -2.27
CA ASN A 147 -13.53 13.68 -1.99
C ASN A 147 -13.85 15.05 -1.37
N SER A 148 -12.85 15.93 -1.25
CA SER A 148 -12.98 17.25 -0.64
C SER A 148 -12.06 18.27 -1.32
N ALA A 149 -12.65 19.27 -2.01
CA ALA A 149 -11.89 20.34 -2.64
C ALA A 149 -11.10 21.21 -1.64
N PRO A 150 -11.62 21.54 -0.43
CA PRO A 150 -10.83 22.24 0.58
C PRO A 150 -9.64 21.42 1.09
N HIS A 151 -9.80 20.10 1.26
CA HIS A 151 -8.70 19.22 1.65
C HIS A 151 -7.61 19.19 0.56
N PHE A 152 -8.01 19.00 -0.72
CA PHE A 152 -7.09 19.06 -1.85
C PHE A 152 -6.31 20.36 -1.89
N THR A 153 -6.99 21.52 -1.83
CA THR A 153 -6.35 22.83 -1.93
C THR A 153 -5.31 23.04 -0.81
N ARG A 154 -5.67 22.67 0.43
CA ARG A 154 -4.77 22.81 1.58
C ARG A 154 -3.54 21.92 1.45
N THR A 155 -3.72 20.62 1.18
CA THR A 155 -2.62 19.66 1.08
C THR A 155 -1.73 19.93 -0.15
N PHE A 156 -2.31 20.45 -1.22
CA PHE A 156 -1.55 20.91 -2.39
C PHE A 156 -0.63 22.08 -2.03
N HIS A 157 -1.18 23.10 -1.37
CA HIS A 157 -0.40 24.25 -0.92
C HIS A 157 0.70 23.84 0.08
N GLU A 158 0.40 22.95 1.02
CA GLU A 158 1.38 22.40 1.97
C GLU A 158 2.55 21.71 1.26
N LYS A 159 2.29 21.01 0.16
CA LYS A 159 3.32 20.29 -0.60
C LYS A 159 4.12 21.18 -1.54
N TYR A 160 3.46 22.07 -2.28
CA TYR A 160 4.08 22.81 -3.38
C TYR A 160 4.36 24.29 -3.05
N GLY A 161 3.87 24.82 -1.93
CA GLY A 161 4.03 26.21 -1.53
C GLY A 161 3.19 27.22 -2.31
N VAL A 162 2.42 26.75 -3.31
CA VAL A 162 1.55 27.56 -4.16
C VAL A 162 0.15 26.93 -4.23
N SER A 163 -0.85 27.75 -4.57
CA SER A 163 -2.20 27.20 -4.76
C SER A 163 -2.31 26.39 -6.07
N PRO A 164 -3.26 25.43 -6.16
CA PRO A 164 -3.51 24.71 -7.41
C PRO A 164 -3.79 25.62 -8.61
N ARG A 165 -4.41 26.78 -8.36
CA ARG A 165 -4.75 27.77 -9.40
C ARG A 165 -3.50 28.47 -9.94
N GLU A 166 -2.58 28.82 -9.07
CA GLU A 166 -1.30 29.46 -9.43
C GLU A 166 -0.41 28.48 -10.19
N ASP A 167 -0.28 27.24 -9.68
CA ASP A 167 0.50 26.17 -10.33
C ASP A 167 0.00 25.89 -11.75
N ARG A 168 -1.31 25.75 -11.92
CA ARG A 168 -1.94 25.58 -13.23
C ARG A 168 -1.62 26.72 -14.20
N LYS A 169 -1.71 27.96 -13.73
CA LYS A 169 -1.42 29.13 -14.56
C LYS A 169 0.01 29.12 -15.06
N LEU A 170 0.98 28.89 -14.14
CA LEU A 170 2.40 28.80 -14.47
C LEU A 170 2.73 27.64 -15.41
N GLY A 171 2.07 26.49 -15.22
CA GLY A 171 2.29 25.30 -16.04
C GLY A 171 1.77 25.47 -17.46
N LEU A 172 0.61 26.09 -17.65
CA LEU A 172 0.04 26.35 -18.97
C LEU A 172 0.84 27.40 -19.74
N GLU A 173 1.30 28.48 -19.08
CA GLU A 173 2.16 29.50 -19.68
C GLU A 173 3.48 28.89 -20.20
N LYS A 174 4.11 27.99 -19.44
CA LYS A 174 5.32 27.28 -19.88
C LYS A 174 5.07 26.36 -21.08
N SER A 175 3.91 25.72 -21.14
CA SER A 175 3.55 24.83 -22.25
C SER A 175 3.27 25.59 -23.54
N GLU A 176 2.72 26.81 -23.45
CA GLU A 176 2.46 27.67 -24.61
C GLU A 176 3.73 28.29 -25.21
N VAL A 177 4.78 28.50 -24.38
CA VAL A 177 6.10 29.01 -24.83
C VAL A 177 6.96 27.91 -25.47
N ALA A 178 6.69 26.65 -25.15
CA ALA A 178 7.46 25.50 -25.63
C ALA A 178 6.89 24.85 -26.92
N ALA A 179 5.74 25.32 -27.40
CA ALA A 179 5.05 24.82 -28.59
C ALA A 179 5.24 25.76 -29.78
#